data_41951b84df954ca40962a9c38f026ee2
#
_entry.id   41951b84df954ca40962a9c38f026ee2
#
_cell.length_a   1.000
_cell.length_b   1.000
_cell.length_c   1.000
_cell.angle_alpha   90.00
_cell.angle_beta   90.00
_cell.angle_gamma   90.00
#
_symmetry.space_group_name_H-M   'P 1'
#
loop_
_entity.id
_entity.type
_entity.pdbx_description
1 polymer ?
#
loop_
_entity_poly.entity_id
_entity_poly.type
_entity_poly.pdbx_seq_one_letter_code
_entity_poly.pdbx_strand_id
1 'polypeptide(L)'
;PDFSFLLNSGIWVTAITLTPFFASLFFRDNQTLTGQDQGDPYGGVIFTSYRRLLDFALHRRSLTLGVLVVLLVVAIAGFGKVRQSFFPPSNTPMFFIDLWLPQGTDIRYTEQLVAELDQHVLEQEGVTTVSSTIGQGALRFILTYSPQKQYPNYAQLLVRTDNLERIEPLINQLELHVAEQYPQIKPKFKQLMLGPGNDSKIEARFSGPDPDELRRLGGEV
;
A
#
# COMPACT_ATOMS: atom_id res chain seq x y z
N PRO A 1 -17.76 -25.76 -1.14
CA PRO A 1 -18.52 -24.61 -0.68
C PRO A 1 -17.60 -23.79 0.18
N ASP A 2 -17.25 -22.58 -0.37
CA ASP A 2 -16.23 -21.73 0.23
C ASP A 2 -16.71 -21.20 1.58
N PHE A 3 -15.93 -21.42 2.61
CA PHE A 3 -16.18 -20.96 3.98
C PHE A 3 -16.53 -19.46 4.05
N SER A 4 -15.94 -18.67 3.16
CA SER A 4 -16.23 -17.24 2.99
C SER A 4 -17.67 -16.96 2.55
N PHE A 5 -18.27 -17.80 1.70
CA PHE A 5 -19.66 -17.67 1.27
C PHE A 5 -20.64 -17.94 2.41
N LEU A 6 -20.38 -18.99 3.22
CA LEU A 6 -21.20 -19.32 4.39
C LEU A 6 -21.12 -18.22 5.45
N LEU A 7 -19.91 -17.66 5.68
CA LEU A 7 -19.72 -16.57 6.63
C LEU A 7 -20.48 -15.32 6.20
N ASN A 8 -20.37 -14.94 4.92
CA ASN A 8 -21.03 -13.75 4.37
C ASN A 8 -22.56 -13.91 4.38
N SER A 9 -23.07 -15.08 4.02
CA SER A 9 -24.52 -15.39 4.09
C SER A 9 -25.03 -15.34 5.53
N GLY A 10 -24.26 -15.84 6.50
CA GLY A 10 -24.59 -15.77 7.93
C GLY A 10 -24.68 -14.33 8.45
N ILE A 11 -23.76 -13.46 8.05
CA ILE A 11 -23.78 -12.03 8.42
C ILE A 11 -25.03 -11.35 7.89
N TRP A 12 -25.43 -11.60 6.63
CA TRP A 12 -26.64 -11.03 6.04
C TRP A 12 -27.91 -11.48 6.76
N VAL A 13 -28.05 -12.78 7.02
CA VAL A 13 -29.21 -13.31 7.75
C VAL A 13 -29.28 -12.74 9.16
N THR A 14 -28.14 -12.64 9.85
CA THR A 14 -28.07 -12.05 11.19
C THR A 14 -28.46 -10.57 11.18
N ALA A 15 -27.96 -9.79 10.22
CA ALA A 15 -28.31 -8.37 10.11
C ALA A 15 -29.82 -8.16 9.86
N ILE A 16 -30.43 -8.94 8.97
CA ILE A 16 -31.84 -8.81 8.61
C ILE A 16 -32.75 -9.25 9.77
N THR A 17 -32.34 -10.23 10.59
CA THR A 17 -33.15 -10.73 11.71
C THR A 17 -32.90 -9.97 13.00
N LEU A 18 -31.66 -9.66 13.33
CA LEU A 18 -31.28 -9.00 14.58
C LEU A 18 -31.75 -7.54 14.64
N THR A 19 -31.66 -6.81 13.54
CA THR A 19 -32.02 -5.40 13.49
C THR A 19 -33.52 -5.16 13.83
N PRO A 20 -34.50 -5.82 13.18
CA PRO A 20 -35.91 -5.66 13.56
C PRO A 20 -36.22 -6.26 14.94
N PHE A 21 -35.52 -7.33 15.36
CA PHE A 21 -35.67 -7.88 16.70
C PHE A 21 -35.25 -6.87 17.77
N PHE A 22 -34.09 -6.27 17.67
CA PHE A 22 -33.68 -5.22 18.60
C PHE A 22 -34.56 -3.97 18.48
N ALA A 23 -35.01 -3.59 17.27
CA ALA A 23 -35.94 -2.51 17.12
C ALA A 23 -37.25 -2.77 17.87
N SER A 24 -37.80 -3.99 17.83
CA SER A 24 -39.01 -4.36 18.56
C SER A 24 -38.80 -4.40 20.10
N LEU A 25 -37.57 -4.69 20.53
CA LEU A 25 -37.23 -4.74 21.96
C LEU A 25 -37.02 -3.34 22.56
N PHE A 26 -36.34 -2.45 21.82
CA PHE A 26 -36.03 -1.09 22.28
C PHE A 26 -37.15 -0.10 22.02
N PHE A 27 -37.92 -0.27 20.95
CA PHE A 27 -39.11 0.54 20.64
C PHE A 27 -40.38 -0.21 21.06
N ARG A 28 -40.43 -0.64 22.32
CA ARG A 28 -41.62 -1.18 22.92
C ARG A 28 -42.68 -0.11 22.93
N ASP A 29 -43.70 -0.31 22.12
CA ASP A 29 -44.83 0.61 21.97
C ASP A 29 -45.49 0.80 23.33
N ASN A 30 -45.30 1.94 23.93
CA ASN A 30 -45.98 2.32 25.16
C ASN A 30 -47.42 2.74 24.83
N GLN A 31 -48.20 1.81 24.22
CA GLN A 31 -49.63 1.98 23.97
C GLN A 31 -50.45 1.80 25.24
N THR A 32 -50.16 2.57 26.27
CA THR A 32 -51.13 2.72 27.38
C THR A 32 -50.87 4.04 28.10
N LEU A 33 -51.19 5.16 27.44
CA LEU A 33 -51.71 6.32 28.18
C LEU A 33 -52.72 7.03 27.28
N THR A 34 -53.96 6.74 27.55
CA THR A 34 -55.18 7.42 27.16
C THR A 34 -55.08 8.92 27.35
N GLY A 35 -55.25 9.71 26.29
CA GLY A 35 -55.76 11.08 26.43
C GLY A 35 -54.69 12.18 26.51
N GLN A 36 -54.72 13.01 25.49
CA GLN A 36 -54.24 14.38 25.45
C GLN A 36 -52.75 14.60 25.13
N ASP A 37 -52.56 15.36 24.07
CA ASP A 37 -51.32 15.88 23.53
C ASP A 37 -50.38 14.83 22.91
N GLN A 38 -50.84 14.32 21.78
CA GLN A 38 -49.94 13.74 20.76
C GLN A 38 -49.12 14.88 20.12
N GLY A 39 -48.13 15.38 20.84
CA GLY A 39 -47.01 16.03 20.18
C GLY A 39 -46.43 15.03 19.19
N ASP A 40 -46.49 15.34 17.87
CA ASP A 40 -45.98 14.52 16.81
C ASP A 40 -44.56 14.02 17.18
N PRO A 41 -44.35 12.73 17.51
CA PRO A 41 -43.04 12.23 17.91
C PRO A 41 -41.95 12.48 16.86
N TYR A 42 -42.35 12.91 15.69
CA TYR A 42 -41.51 13.30 14.54
C TYR A 42 -41.51 14.81 14.26
N GLY A 43 -41.94 15.64 15.21
CA GLY A 43 -42.03 17.11 15.10
C GLY A 43 -40.69 17.86 15.25
N GLY A 44 -39.57 17.19 15.46
CA GLY A 44 -38.26 17.82 15.64
C GLY A 44 -37.71 18.47 14.34
N VAL A 45 -36.85 19.48 14.49
CA VAL A 45 -36.23 20.23 13.39
C VAL A 45 -35.56 19.29 12.38
N ILE A 46 -34.94 18.21 12.85
CA ILE A 46 -34.27 17.20 12.02
C ILE A 46 -35.30 16.49 11.12
N PHE A 47 -36.42 16.06 11.67
CA PHE A 47 -37.48 15.38 10.92
C PHE A 47 -38.20 16.31 9.93
N THR A 48 -38.38 17.55 10.31
CA THR A 48 -38.98 18.55 9.42
C THR A 48 -38.04 18.83 8.24
N SER A 49 -36.77 18.95 8.46
CA SER A 49 -35.76 19.12 7.40
C SER A 49 -35.66 17.88 6.51
N TYR A 50 -35.69 16.68 7.09
CA TYR A 50 -35.72 15.43 6.33
C TYR A 50 -36.97 15.29 5.46
N ARG A 51 -38.17 15.58 5.99
CA ARG A 51 -39.42 15.58 5.21
C ARG A 51 -39.35 16.56 4.04
N ARG A 52 -38.86 17.80 4.26
CA ARG A 52 -38.67 18.77 3.18
C ARG A 52 -37.73 18.29 2.09
N LEU A 53 -36.61 17.69 2.49
CA LEU A 53 -35.63 17.10 1.56
C LEU A 53 -36.27 15.96 0.76
N LEU A 54 -37.02 15.09 1.43
CA LEU A 54 -37.71 13.96 0.80
C LEU A 54 -38.76 14.43 -0.18
N ASP A 55 -39.61 15.36 0.21
CA ASP A 55 -40.67 15.98 -0.65
C ASP A 55 -40.04 16.67 -1.87
N PHE A 56 -38.95 17.41 -1.68
CA PHE A 56 -38.21 18.02 -2.77
C PHE A 56 -37.66 16.97 -3.74
N ALA A 57 -37.03 15.91 -3.20
CA ALA A 57 -36.45 14.83 -3.99
C ALA A 57 -37.53 14.08 -4.80
N LEU A 58 -38.68 13.83 -4.21
CA LEU A 58 -39.81 13.14 -4.88
C LEU A 58 -40.50 14.00 -5.91
N HIS A 59 -40.71 15.30 -5.65
CA HIS A 59 -41.33 16.21 -6.59
C HIS A 59 -40.43 16.55 -7.79
N ARG A 60 -39.12 16.61 -7.55
CA ARG A 60 -38.11 16.94 -8.59
C ARG A 60 -37.20 15.74 -8.90
N ARG A 61 -37.83 14.59 -9.21
CA ARG A 61 -37.12 13.32 -9.44
C ARG A 61 -36.06 13.37 -10.53
N SER A 62 -36.28 14.13 -11.62
CA SER A 62 -35.25 14.29 -12.66
C SER A 62 -34.04 15.07 -12.18
N LEU A 63 -34.26 16.11 -11.35
CA LEU A 63 -33.18 16.88 -10.75
C LEU A 63 -32.39 16.02 -9.71
N THR A 64 -33.11 15.28 -8.88
CA THR A 64 -32.50 14.38 -7.90
C THR A 64 -31.66 13.30 -8.60
N LEU A 65 -32.19 12.70 -9.65
CA LEU A 65 -31.47 11.73 -10.47
C LEU A 65 -30.22 12.36 -11.11
N GLY A 66 -30.35 13.58 -11.65
CA GLY A 66 -29.22 14.32 -12.20
C GLY A 66 -28.12 14.59 -11.18
N VAL A 67 -28.49 15.02 -9.96
CA VAL A 67 -27.52 15.21 -8.86
C VAL A 67 -26.83 13.91 -8.48
N LEU A 68 -27.57 12.81 -8.38
CA LEU A 68 -26.97 11.49 -8.07
C LEU A 68 -26.01 11.04 -9.17
N VAL A 69 -26.34 11.25 -10.45
CA VAL A 69 -25.44 10.91 -11.57
C VAL A 69 -24.18 11.78 -11.52
N VAL A 70 -24.31 13.08 -11.26
CA VAL A 70 -23.16 13.98 -11.13
C VAL A 70 -22.27 13.55 -9.95
N LEU A 71 -22.85 13.23 -8.80
CA LEU A 71 -22.11 12.74 -7.64
C LEU A 71 -21.39 11.41 -7.95
N LEU A 72 -22.03 10.51 -8.69
CA LEU A 72 -21.41 9.26 -9.12
C LEU A 72 -20.21 9.52 -10.05
N VAL A 73 -20.34 10.41 -11.02
CA VAL A 73 -19.24 10.77 -11.93
C VAL A 73 -18.08 11.40 -11.15
N VAL A 74 -18.39 12.32 -10.22
CA VAL A 74 -17.36 12.94 -9.35
C VAL A 74 -16.68 11.89 -8.47
N ALA A 75 -17.44 10.93 -7.92
CA ALA A 75 -16.87 9.84 -7.12
C ALA A 75 -15.93 8.95 -7.95
N ILE A 76 -16.34 8.57 -9.17
CA ILE A 76 -15.51 7.76 -10.08
C ILE A 76 -14.22 8.53 -10.46
N ALA A 77 -14.35 9.80 -10.82
CA ALA A 77 -13.20 10.64 -11.16
C ALA A 77 -12.26 10.87 -9.96
N GLY A 78 -12.82 11.00 -8.76
CA GLY A 78 -12.07 11.12 -7.51
C GLY A 78 -11.36 9.84 -7.13
N PHE A 79 -11.99 8.68 -7.36
CA PHE A 79 -11.41 7.37 -7.05
C PHE A 79 -10.11 7.10 -7.83
N GLY A 80 -10.01 7.60 -9.07
CA GLY A 80 -8.79 7.49 -9.87
C GLY A 80 -7.57 8.23 -9.27
N LYS A 81 -7.79 9.19 -8.36
CA LYS A 81 -6.70 9.91 -7.66
C LYS A 81 -6.29 9.25 -6.33
N VAL A 82 -7.04 8.27 -5.86
CA VAL A 82 -6.71 7.56 -4.63
C VAL A 82 -5.56 6.59 -4.91
N ARG A 83 -4.44 6.78 -4.24
CA ARG A 83 -3.32 5.83 -4.30
C ARG A 83 -3.76 4.50 -3.70
N GLN A 84 -3.89 3.49 -4.56
CA GLN A 84 -4.21 2.12 -4.15
C GLN A 84 -2.93 1.44 -3.67
N SER A 85 -2.58 1.66 -2.42
CA SER A 85 -1.47 0.95 -1.78
C SER A 85 -1.99 0.31 -0.50
N PHE A 86 -1.93 -1.02 -0.45
CA PHE A 86 -2.33 -1.77 0.75
C PHE A 86 -1.36 -1.48 1.91
N PHE A 87 -0.07 -1.35 1.60
CA PHE A 87 0.95 -0.87 2.51
C PHE A 87 1.60 0.38 1.93
N PRO A 88 1.33 1.57 2.49
CA PRO A 88 1.98 2.78 2.04
C PRO A 88 3.48 2.74 2.37
N PRO A 89 4.33 3.40 1.57
CA PRO A 89 5.72 3.61 1.94
C PRO A 89 5.80 4.34 3.29
N SER A 90 6.85 4.07 4.03
CA SER A 90 7.11 4.75 5.30
C SER A 90 7.28 6.26 5.09
N ASN A 91 6.83 7.06 6.05
CA ASN A 91 7.10 8.50 6.07
C ASN A 91 8.56 8.82 6.45
N THR A 92 9.39 7.81 6.63
CA THR A 92 10.81 7.98 6.90
C THR A 92 11.55 8.19 5.58
N PRO A 93 12.28 9.31 5.41
CA PRO A 93 12.97 9.62 4.17
C PRO A 93 14.26 8.79 4.05
N MET A 94 14.11 7.51 3.77
CA MET A 94 15.23 6.58 3.53
C MET A 94 14.83 5.46 2.58
N PHE A 95 15.84 4.93 1.88
CA PHE A 95 15.71 3.79 0.98
C PHE A 95 16.95 2.91 1.05
N PHE A 96 16.83 1.69 0.51
CA PHE A 96 17.93 0.74 0.41
C PHE A 96 18.38 0.57 -1.01
N ILE A 97 19.65 0.27 -1.17
CA ILE A 97 20.24 -0.21 -2.41
C ILE A 97 20.86 -1.58 -2.09
N ASP A 98 20.24 -2.65 -2.57
CA ASP A 98 20.82 -3.99 -2.53
C ASP A 98 21.69 -4.17 -3.78
N LEU A 99 22.96 -4.46 -3.59
CA LEU A 99 23.93 -4.67 -4.65
C LEU A 99 24.33 -6.14 -4.70
N TRP A 100 24.09 -6.75 -5.85
CA TRP A 100 24.51 -8.12 -6.12
C TRP A 100 25.58 -8.12 -7.21
N LEU A 101 26.79 -8.55 -6.83
CA LEU A 101 27.89 -8.76 -7.74
C LEU A 101 27.85 -10.20 -8.31
N PRO A 102 28.60 -10.51 -9.37
CA PRO A 102 28.72 -11.87 -9.88
C PRO A 102 29.14 -12.87 -8.80
N GLN A 103 28.64 -14.09 -8.90
CA GLN A 103 29.01 -15.15 -7.96
C GLN A 103 30.51 -15.43 -8.03
N GLY A 104 31.15 -15.62 -6.87
CA GLY A 104 32.60 -15.83 -6.78
C GLY A 104 33.40 -14.55 -6.60
N THR A 105 32.77 -13.38 -6.56
CA THR A 105 33.45 -12.12 -6.26
C THR A 105 34.00 -12.15 -4.82
N ASP A 106 35.27 -11.72 -4.68
CA ASP A 106 35.94 -11.59 -3.38
C ASP A 106 35.31 -10.41 -2.60
N ILE A 107 35.15 -10.60 -1.29
CA ILE A 107 34.56 -9.59 -0.41
C ILE A 107 35.35 -8.28 -0.41
N ARG A 108 36.67 -8.32 -0.59
CA ARG A 108 37.51 -7.11 -0.64
C ARG A 108 37.25 -6.28 -1.90
N TYR A 109 36.95 -6.96 -3.02
CA TYR A 109 36.54 -6.26 -4.24
C TYR A 109 35.15 -5.63 -4.05
N THR A 110 34.24 -6.35 -3.40
CA THR A 110 32.92 -5.80 -3.05
C THR A 110 33.07 -4.56 -2.15
N GLU A 111 33.99 -4.60 -1.17
CA GLU A 111 34.27 -3.47 -0.28
C GLU A 111 34.80 -2.24 -1.03
N GLN A 112 35.76 -2.41 -1.92
CA GLN A 112 36.32 -1.31 -2.72
C GLN A 112 35.26 -0.65 -3.58
N LEU A 113 34.47 -1.44 -4.29
CA LEU A 113 33.42 -0.95 -5.17
C LEU A 113 32.31 -0.21 -4.39
N VAL A 114 31.93 -0.77 -3.22
CA VAL A 114 30.93 -0.14 -2.35
C VAL A 114 31.47 1.19 -1.80
N ALA A 115 32.75 1.30 -1.46
CA ALA A 115 33.34 2.53 -0.97
C ALA A 115 33.28 3.67 -2.03
N GLU A 116 33.52 3.34 -3.30
CA GLU A 116 33.41 4.30 -4.41
C GLU A 116 31.94 4.75 -4.59
N LEU A 117 31.00 3.79 -4.58
CA LEU A 117 29.60 4.09 -4.73
C LEU A 117 29.03 4.88 -3.53
N ASP A 118 29.48 4.58 -2.32
CA ASP A 118 29.15 5.27 -1.08
C ASP A 118 29.48 6.76 -1.16
N GLN A 119 30.68 7.06 -1.62
CA GLN A 119 31.15 8.44 -1.80
C GLN A 119 30.29 9.15 -2.87
N HIS A 120 30.04 8.50 -4.00
CA HIS A 120 29.21 9.05 -5.06
C HIS A 120 27.77 9.34 -4.58
N VAL A 121 27.16 8.41 -3.82
CA VAL A 121 25.81 8.58 -3.27
C VAL A 121 25.78 9.70 -2.24
N LEU A 122 26.81 9.84 -1.40
CA LEU A 122 26.88 10.86 -0.37
C LEU A 122 27.01 12.28 -0.96
N GLU A 123 27.63 12.42 -2.14
CA GLU A 123 27.77 13.67 -2.86
C GLU A 123 26.46 14.14 -3.54
N GLN A 124 25.44 13.29 -3.61
CA GLN A 124 24.17 13.66 -4.23
C GLN A 124 23.38 14.65 -3.39
N GLU A 125 22.74 15.60 -4.07
CA GLU A 125 21.94 16.64 -3.41
C GLU A 125 20.75 16.02 -2.65
N GLY A 126 20.65 16.37 -1.36
CA GLY A 126 19.58 15.88 -0.47
C GLY A 126 19.88 14.56 0.24
N VAL A 127 21.05 13.96 0.03
CA VAL A 127 21.52 12.83 0.83
C VAL A 127 22.14 13.37 2.11
N THR A 128 21.68 12.85 3.25
CA THR A 128 22.17 13.26 4.58
C THR A 128 23.14 12.25 5.17
N THR A 129 22.90 10.97 4.92
CA THR A 129 23.73 9.88 5.49
C THR A 129 23.64 8.66 4.57
N VAL A 130 24.76 8.00 4.39
CA VAL A 130 24.86 6.68 3.77
C VAL A 130 25.48 5.73 4.78
N SER A 131 24.94 4.54 4.92
CA SER A 131 25.48 3.49 5.78
C SER A 131 25.54 2.20 5.01
N SER A 132 26.74 1.66 4.81
CA SER A 132 26.99 0.48 4.01
C SER A 132 27.28 -0.74 4.85
N THR A 133 26.72 -1.87 4.45
CA THR A 133 26.97 -3.17 5.04
C THR A 133 27.44 -4.11 3.94
N ILE A 134 28.61 -4.70 4.13
CA ILE A 134 29.27 -5.53 3.13
C ILE A 134 29.23 -7.00 3.56
N GLY A 135 28.95 -7.87 2.61
CA GLY A 135 28.90 -9.31 2.85
C GLY A 135 27.61 -9.81 3.52
N GLN A 136 26.70 -8.93 3.92
CA GLN A 136 25.41 -9.28 4.53
C GLN A 136 24.44 -8.11 4.49
N GLY A 137 23.16 -8.35 4.78
CA GLY A 137 22.18 -7.29 4.98
C GLY A 137 22.41 -6.53 6.30
N ALA A 138 21.97 -5.27 6.36
CA ALA A 138 21.99 -4.48 7.59
C ALA A 138 21.25 -5.20 8.72
N LEU A 139 21.61 -4.89 9.97
CA LEU A 139 20.90 -5.43 11.12
C LEU A 139 19.41 -5.04 11.07
N ARG A 140 18.56 -5.95 11.56
CA ARG A 140 17.12 -5.71 11.59
C ARG A 140 16.79 -4.48 12.46
N PHE A 141 16.28 -3.42 11.86
CA PHE A 141 15.90 -2.19 12.54
C PHE A 141 14.40 -1.89 12.48
N ILE A 142 13.66 -2.62 11.61
CA ILE A 142 12.19 -2.59 11.56
C ILE A 142 11.63 -4.02 11.46
N LEU A 143 10.38 -4.19 11.89
CA LEU A 143 9.73 -5.50 11.96
C LEU A 143 9.55 -6.16 10.59
N THR A 144 9.27 -5.36 9.57
CA THR A 144 9.00 -5.81 8.19
C THR A 144 10.25 -6.07 7.37
N TYR A 145 11.43 -5.65 7.85
CA TYR A 145 12.70 -5.88 7.17
C TYR A 145 13.30 -7.23 7.58
N SER A 146 13.69 -8.03 6.59
CA SER A 146 14.43 -9.28 6.77
C SER A 146 15.82 -9.13 6.18
N PRO A 147 16.89 -9.16 7.01
CA PRO A 147 18.26 -9.06 6.53
C PRO A 147 18.62 -10.19 5.57
N GLN A 148 19.41 -9.87 4.55
CA GLN A 148 20.03 -10.88 3.70
C GLN A 148 21.11 -11.65 4.50
N LYS A 149 21.23 -12.94 4.17
CA LYS A 149 22.26 -13.82 4.75
C LYS A 149 23.65 -13.37 4.29
N GLN A 150 24.68 -14.04 4.80
CA GLN A 150 26.06 -13.74 4.44
C GLN A 150 26.39 -14.23 3.04
N TYR A 151 26.80 -13.30 2.17
CA TYR A 151 27.25 -13.53 0.79
C TYR A 151 28.40 -12.58 0.47
N PRO A 152 29.61 -13.08 0.13
CA PRO A 152 30.78 -12.24 -0.16
C PRO A 152 30.53 -11.24 -1.33
N ASN A 153 29.65 -11.60 -2.26
CA ASN A 153 29.27 -10.82 -3.44
C ASN A 153 28.02 -9.94 -3.23
N TYR A 154 27.63 -9.69 -1.98
CA TYR A 154 26.48 -8.86 -1.65
C TYR A 154 26.89 -7.69 -0.77
N ALA A 155 26.27 -6.54 -1.03
CA ALA A 155 26.34 -5.39 -0.15
C ALA A 155 24.98 -4.66 -0.13
N GLN A 156 24.76 -3.90 0.93
CA GLN A 156 23.56 -3.09 1.09
C GLN A 156 23.94 -1.68 1.57
N LEU A 157 23.43 -0.68 0.87
CA LEU A 157 23.51 0.71 1.27
C LEU A 157 22.16 1.14 1.83
N LEU A 158 22.18 1.78 2.98
CA LEU A 158 21.04 2.47 3.58
C LEU A 158 21.24 3.96 3.40
N VAL A 159 20.46 4.56 2.54
CA VAL A 159 20.54 5.96 2.17
C VAL A 159 19.42 6.74 2.84
N ARG A 160 19.80 7.79 3.58
CA ARG A 160 18.87 8.73 4.20
C ARG A 160 18.87 10.03 3.44
N THR A 161 17.69 10.54 3.13
CA THR A 161 17.50 11.84 2.47
C THR A 161 16.90 12.86 3.43
N ASP A 162 16.96 14.13 3.06
CA ASP A 162 16.32 15.23 3.79
C ASP A 162 14.80 15.24 3.60
N ASN A 163 14.31 14.80 2.42
CA ASN A 163 12.89 14.80 2.08
C ASN A 163 12.48 13.52 1.32
N LEU A 164 11.24 13.07 1.55
CA LEU A 164 10.64 11.93 0.85
C LEU A 164 10.50 12.15 -0.66
N GLU A 165 10.20 13.37 -1.09
CA GLU A 165 10.00 13.70 -2.51
C GLU A 165 11.25 13.54 -3.36
N ARG A 166 12.43 13.56 -2.72
CA ARG A 166 13.71 13.37 -3.39
C ARG A 166 14.08 11.92 -3.64
N ILE A 167 13.42 10.98 -3.00
CA ILE A 167 13.75 9.55 -3.09
C ILE A 167 13.59 9.02 -4.52
N GLU A 168 12.43 9.21 -5.15
CA GLU A 168 12.18 8.70 -6.50
C GLU A 168 13.13 9.30 -7.57
N PRO A 169 13.34 10.63 -7.64
CA PRO A 169 14.31 11.20 -8.56
C PRO A 169 15.73 10.69 -8.33
N LEU A 170 16.15 10.56 -7.06
CA LEU A 170 17.47 10.08 -6.71
C LEU A 170 17.66 8.60 -7.07
N ILE A 171 16.67 7.75 -6.83
CA ILE A 171 16.70 6.36 -7.26
C ILE A 171 16.89 6.25 -8.76
N ASN A 172 16.11 6.97 -9.56
CA ASN A 172 16.22 6.95 -11.02
C ASN A 172 17.61 7.39 -11.49
N GLN A 173 18.19 8.43 -10.88
CA GLN A 173 19.52 8.90 -11.21
C GLN A 173 20.60 7.88 -10.85
N LEU A 174 20.53 7.27 -9.67
CA LEU A 174 21.48 6.27 -9.21
C LEU A 174 21.36 4.97 -10.01
N GLU A 175 20.16 4.59 -10.40
CA GLU A 175 19.91 3.40 -11.24
C GLU A 175 20.61 3.54 -12.60
N LEU A 176 20.48 4.70 -13.23
CA LEU A 176 21.18 5.00 -14.49
C LEU A 176 22.70 4.99 -14.29
N HIS A 177 23.19 5.66 -13.24
CA HIS A 177 24.62 5.72 -12.96
C HIS A 177 25.22 4.32 -12.72
N VAL A 178 24.57 3.50 -11.91
CA VAL A 178 25.05 2.13 -11.63
C VAL A 178 24.98 1.26 -12.88
N ALA A 179 23.94 1.39 -13.72
CA ALA A 179 23.83 0.65 -14.97
C ALA A 179 24.93 1.02 -15.97
N GLU A 180 25.33 2.30 -16.04
CA GLU A 180 26.38 2.77 -16.94
C GLU A 180 27.79 2.44 -16.46
N GLN A 181 28.07 2.67 -15.17
CA GLN A 181 29.43 2.52 -14.63
C GLN A 181 29.75 1.10 -14.18
N TYR A 182 28.74 0.36 -13.74
CA TYR A 182 28.90 -0.97 -13.14
C TYR A 182 27.92 -1.99 -13.73
N PRO A 183 27.95 -2.26 -15.04
CA PRO A 183 26.97 -3.13 -15.71
C PRO A 183 26.96 -4.59 -15.19
N GLN A 184 28.02 -5.01 -14.48
CA GLN A 184 28.09 -6.32 -13.85
C GLN A 184 27.31 -6.41 -12.53
N ILE A 185 26.90 -5.29 -11.94
CA ILE A 185 26.13 -5.27 -10.69
C ILE A 185 24.64 -5.32 -11.02
N LYS A 186 23.91 -6.07 -10.20
CA LYS A 186 22.44 -6.04 -10.22
C LYS A 186 21.96 -5.21 -9.01
N PRO A 187 21.74 -3.90 -9.20
CA PRO A 187 21.22 -3.06 -8.13
C PRO A 187 19.72 -3.32 -7.96
N LYS A 188 19.25 -3.26 -6.72
CA LYS A 188 17.82 -3.29 -6.40
C LYS A 188 17.50 -2.20 -5.41
N PHE A 189 16.79 -1.19 -5.87
CA PHE A 189 16.37 -0.05 -5.06
C PHE A 189 15.04 -0.35 -4.38
N LYS A 190 14.95 -0.08 -3.08
CA LYS A 190 13.77 -0.37 -2.27
C LYS A 190 13.48 0.79 -1.33
N GLN A 191 12.27 1.31 -1.37
CA GLN A 191 11.81 2.23 -0.33
C GLN A 191 11.39 1.46 0.92
N LEU A 192 11.49 2.12 2.06
CA LEU A 192 11.03 1.56 3.33
C LEU A 192 9.50 1.43 3.32
N MET A 193 9.00 0.20 3.48
CA MET A 193 7.57 -0.08 3.55
C MET A 193 7.16 -0.49 4.97
N LEU A 194 5.98 -0.04 5.42
CA LEU A 194 5.46 -0.36 6.76
C LEU A 194 4.77 -1.73 6.85
N GLY A 195 4.67 -2.46 5.74
CA GLY A 195 4.02 -3.77 5.68
C GLY A 195 4.86 -4.83 4.97
N PRO A 196 4.44 -6.10 5.02
CA PRO A 196 5.05 -7.15 4.24
C PRO A 196 4.82 -6.83 2.75
N GLY A 197 5.86 -6.43 2.07
CA GLY A 197 5.88 -6.20 0.62
C GLY A 197 6.68 -7.29 -0.06
N ASN A 198 6.23 -7.72 -1.23
CA ASN A 198 7.08 -8.50 -2.11
C ASN A 198 8.14 -7.58 -2.69
N ASP A 199 9.34 -8.10 -2.79
CA ASP A 199 10.51 -7.41 -3.35
C ASP A 199 10.31 -6.98 -4.81
N SER A 200 9.33 -7.56 -5.49
CA SER A 200 9.01 -7.27 -6.89
C SER A 200 7.49 -7.15 -7.07
N LYS A 201 7.06 -6.13 -7.81
CA LYS A 201 5.63 -5.94 -8.13
C LYS A 201 5.11 -6.99 -9.09
N ILE A 202 5.99 -7.53 -9.94
CA ILE A 202 5.69 -8.59 -10.90
C ILE A 202 6.75 -9.66 -10.71
N GLU A 203 6.33 -10.91 -10.53
CA GLU A 203 7.20 -12.05 -10.34
C GLU A 203 6.78 -13.15 -11.30
N ALA A 204 7.68 -13.52 -12.20
CA ALA A 204 7.50 -14.68 -13.08
C ALA A 204 8.21 -15.87 -12.48
N ARG A 205 7.48 -16.94 -12.18
CA ARG A 205 8.04 -18.18 -11.63
C ARG A 205 7.98 -19.29 -12.68
N PHE A 206 9.15 -19.79 -13.02
CA PHE A 206 9.29 -20.95 -13.89
C PHE A 206 9.59 -22.18 -13.04
N SER A 207 8.89 -23.28 -13.28
CA SER A 207 9.14 -24.56 -12.62
C SER A 207 9.17 -25.68 -13.66
N GLY A 208 10.13 -26.56 -13.56
CA GLY A 208 10.28 -27.69 -14.48
C GLY A 208 11.41 -28.62 -14.04
N PRO A 209 11.53 -29.81 -14.64
CA PRO A 209 12.57 -30.78 -14.30
C PRO A 209 13.97 -30.43 -14.85
N ASP A 210 14.05 -29.58 -15.88
CA ASP A 210 15.30 -29.24 -16.57
C ASP A 210 15.82 -27.86 -16.11
N PRO A 211 16.96 -27.80 -15.38
CA PRO A 211 17.52 -26.54 -14.89
C PRO A 211 18.07 -25.63 -16.01
N ASP A 212 18.52 -26.19 -17.13
CA ASP A 212 19.12 -25.40 -18.21
C ASP A 212 18.04 -24.69 -19.01
N GLU A 213 16.91 -25.36 -19.25
CA GLU A 213 15.73 -24.74 -19.85
C GLU A 213 15.14 -23.65 -18.95
N LEU A 214 15.12 -23.86 -17.63
CA LEU A 214 14.67 -22.84 -16.68
C LEU A 214 15.56 -21.59 -16.70
N ARG A 215 16.88 -21.75 -16.82
CA ARG A 215 17.81 -20.62 -16.95
C ARG A 215 17.60 -19.86 -18.25
N ARG A 216 17.40 -20.59 -19.37
CA ARG A 216 17.11 -19.98 -20.66
C ARG A 216 15.84 -19.12 -20.61
N LEU A 217 14.75 -19.68 -20.10
CA LEU A 217 13.47 -18.98 -19.95
C LEU A 217 13.57 -17.77 -19.00
N GLY A 218 14.32 -17.89 -17.91
CA GLY A 218 14.55 -16.79 -16.99
C GLY A 218 15.44 -15.66 -17.53
N GLY A 219 16.19 -15.92 -18.61
CA GLY A 219 17.01 -14.92 -19.30
C GLY A 219 16.29 -14.21 -20.46
N GLU A 220 15.15 -14.73 -20.90
CA GLU A 220 14.32 -14.17 -21.99
C GLU A 220 13.25 -13.18 -21.49
N VAL A 221 13.02 -13.08 -20.15
CA VAL A 221 12.02 -12.23 -19.49
C VAL A 221 12.67 -11.06 -18.78
#